data_8542eb8f60d9f1d597db68f01e251eb2
#
_entry.id   8542eb8f60d9f1d597db68f01e251eb2
#
_cell.length_a   1.000
_cell.length_b   1.000
_cell.length_c   1.000
_cell.angle_alpha   90.00
_cell.angle_beta   90.00
_cell.angle_gamma   90.00
#
_symmetry.space_group_name_H-M   'P 1'
#
loop_
_entity.id
_entity.type
_entity.pdbx_description
1 polymer ?
#
loop_
_entity_poly.entity_id
_entity_poly.type
_entity_poly.pdbx_seq_one_letter_code
_entity_poly.pdbx_strand_id
1 'polypeptide(L)'
;MEVALDLALQAAPDHPWVTEHPEWFTTRPDGSIAYAENPPKKYQDIYPLNFDNDPKGIYAEVLRIVRLWVGHGVKIFRVDNPHTKPLNFWHWLIWEVKKTDPDVVFLAEAFTRPAMMHTLAKIGFTQSYTYFTWRTAKWELEEYGRELVAAADYMRPNFFVNTPDILHASLQHGGPPMFRIRAVLAALMSPSWGVYSGYELFEHLPVREGSEEYLDSEKYQLRPRDYDRAIREGRSLAPYLAHLNRLRNAHPALQQLRNLRFHHVDNENLLAFSKRDDETGDTVIVVVALNPYSVQQGITSLDMPALGLDWNDRMVVHDEMGGGTSDYEWGQVNFVRLDPHVEPAHVLVVRR
;
A
#
# COMPACT_ATOMS: atom_id res chain seq x y z
N MET A 1 8.28 -16.80 3.83
CA MET A 1 7.01 -16.08 4.10
C MET A 1 6.94 -15.86 5.60
N GLU A 2 6.60 -14.65 6.04
CA GLU A 2 6.44 -14.29 7.44
C GLU A 2 4.97 -13.99 7.72
N VAL A 3 4.57 -14.12 9.00
CA VAL A 3 3.20 -13.83 9.43
C VAL A 3 3.16 -12.42 10.01
N ALA A 4 2.25 -11.58 9.52
CA ALA A 4 1.89 -10.32 10.15
C ALA A 4 0.60 -10.54 10.95
N LEU A 5 0.69 -10.34 12.27
CA LEU A 5 -0.46 -10.50 13.16
C LEU A 5 -1.16 -9.17 13.36
N ASP A 6 -2.48 -9.19 13.35
CA ASP A 6 -3.28 -7.99 13.62
C ASP A 6 -3.24 -7.64 15.11
N LEU A 7 -2.98 -6.38 15.43
CA LEU A 7 -2.98 -5.83 16.78
C LEU A 7 -4.06 -4.75 16.86
N ALA A 8 -5.26 -5.17 17.24
CA ALA A 8 -6.40 -4.31 17.47
C ALA A 8 -6.61 -4.11 18.96
N LEU A 9 -6.36 -2.88 19.46
CA LEU A 9 -6.50 -2.55 20.89
C LEU A 9 -7.92 -2.07 21.18
N GLN A 10 -8.83 -3.02 21.19
CA GLN A 10 -10.25 -2.88 21.48
C GLN A 10 -10.81 -4.22 21.90
N ALA A 11 -11.95 -4.24 22.56
CA ALA A 11 -12.57 -5.45 23.07
C ALA A 11 -13.95 -5.69 22.45
N ALA A 12 -14.30 -6.94 22.22
CA ALA A 12 -15.68 -7.35 22.00
C ALA A 12 -16.46 -7.26 23.33
N PRO A 13 -17.80 -7.13 23.32
CA PRO A 13 -18.59 -7.02 24.55
C PRO A 13 -18.41 -8.17 25.53
N ASP A 14 -18.08 -9.36 25.06
CA ASP A 14 -17.83 -10.58 25.85
C ASP A 14 -16.35 -10.82 26.15
N HIS A 15 -15.47 -9.90 25.82
CA HIS A 15 -14.04 -10.01 26.12
C HIS A 15 -13.79 -10.03 27.64
N PRO A 16 -12.90 -10.90 28.17
CA PRO A 16 -12.60 -10.98 29.60
C PRO A 16 -12.28 -9.65 30.27
N TRP A 17 -11.58 -8.76 29.59
CA TRP A 17 -11.24 -7.44 30.13
C TRP A 17 -12.46 -6.59 30.50
N VAL A 18 -13.62 -6.80 29.86
CA VAL A 18 -14.86 -6.06 30.17
C VAL A 18 -15.31 -6.34 31.60
N THR A 19 -15.07 -7.56 32.10
CA THR A 19 -15.44 -7.97 33.46
C THR A 19 -14.27 -7.93 34.45
N GLU A 20 -13.06 -8.21 34.01
CA GLU A 20 -11.88 -8.25 34.85
C GLU A 20 -11.25 -6.88 35.08
N HIS A 21 -11.36 -5.99 34.10
CA HIS A 21 -10.80 -4.64 34.06
C HIS A 21 -11.82 -3.62 33.56
N PRO A 22 -12.97 -3.46 34.21
CA PRO A 22 -14.00 -2.48 33.79
C PRO A 22 -13.49 -1.04 33.75
N GLU A 23 -12.46 -0.71 34.55
CA GLU A 23 -11.77 0.59 34.55
C GLU A 23 -11.06 0.90 33.22
N TRP A 24 -10.77 -0.11 32.38
CA TRP A 24 -10.14 0.11 31.07
C TRP A 24 -11.11 0.62 30.02
N PHE A 25 -12.39 0.78 30.34
CA PHE A 25 -13.45 1.22 29.44
C PHE A 25 -14.09 2.51 29.92
N THR A 26 -14.66 3.25 28.98
CA THR A 26 -15.46 4.45 29.32
C THR A 26 -16.89 4.05 29.59
N THR A 27 -17.37 4.28 30.80
CA THR A 27 -18.77 4.06 31.19
C THR A 27 -19.59 5.31 30.94
N ARG A 28 -20.74 5.16 30.31
CA ARG A 28 -21.71 6.23 30.12
C ARG A 28 -22.55 6.46 31.38
N PRO A 29 -23.28 7.59 31.50
CA PRO A 29 -24.13 7.87 32.67
C PRO A 29 -25.24 6.85 32.92
N ASP A 30 -25.69 6.13 31.89
CA ASP A 30 -26.66 5.05 31.96
C ASP A 30 -26.08 3.70 32.38
N GLY A 31 -24.79 3.65 32.68
CA GLY A 31 -24.05 2.44 33.06
C GLY A 31 -23.58 1.59 31.89
N SER A 32 -23.92 1.91 30.65
CA SER A 32 -23.39 1.20 29.47
C SER A 32 -21.96 1.60 29.17
N ILE A 33 -21.20 0.68 28.54
CA ILE A 33 -19.85 0.96 28.04
C ILE A 33 -19.96 1.71 26.72
N ALA A 34 -19.11 2.71 26.53
CA ALA A 34 -19.03 3.46 25.28
C ALA A 34 -18.43 2.58 24.18
N TYR A 35 -19.15 2.43 23.08
CA TYR A 35 -18.67 1.72 21.88
C TYR A 35 -17.96 2.67 20.91
N ALA A 36 -17.23 2.10 19.94
CA ALA A 36 -16.53 2.89 18.93
C ALA A 36 -17.51 3.58 17.98
N GLU A 37 -17.25 4.84 17.68
CA GLU A 37 -18.05 5.63 16.74
C GLU A 37 -17.11 6.36 15.76
N ASN A 38 -17.47 6.30 14.48
CA ASN A 38 -16.89 7.12 13.41
C ASN A 38 -18.06 7.62 12.54
N PRO A 39 -18.71 8.74 12.92
CA PRO A 39 -19.96 9.18 12.30
C PRO A 39 -19.89 9.21 10.77
N PRO A 40 -20.95 8.70 10.08
CA PRO A 40 -22.20 8.20 10.63
C PRO A 40 -22.15 6.75 11.14
N LYS A 41 -21.00 6.05 11.07
CA LYS A 41 -20.85 4.65 11.49
C LYS A 41 -20.81 4.54 13.02
N LYS A 42 -21.47 3.50 13.55
CA LYS A 42 -21.45 3.08 14.95
C LYS A 42 -21.11 1.60 15.02
N TYR A 43 -20.09 1.28 15.82
CA TYR A 43 -19.58 -0.10 16.00
C TYR A 43 -19.94 -0.56 17.41
N GLN A 44 -21.18 -1.01 17.60
CA GLN A 44 -21.72 -1.36 18.93
C GLN A 44 -21.09 -2.63 19.52
N ASP A 45 -20.40 -3.39 18.71
CA ASP A 45 -19.64 -4.59 19.04
C ASP A 45 -18.16 -4.33 19.37
N ILE A 46 -17.74 -3.05 19.37
CA ILE A 46 -16.36 -2.63 19.62
C ILE A 46 -16.29 -1.68 20.80
N TYR A 47 -15.61 -2.09 21.88
CA TYR A 47 -15.35 -1.27 23.05
C TYR A 47 -13.89 -0.79 23.02
N PRO A 48 -13.62 0.51 22.75
CA PRO A 48 -12.29 1.09 22.81
C PRO A 48 -11.73 1.10 24.23
N LEU A 49 -10.42 0.87 24.36
CA LEU A 49 -9.72 1.03 25.62
C LEU A 49 -9.57 2.51 25.98
N ASN A 50 -9.83 2.85 27.25
CA ASN A 50 -9.59 4.17 27.82
C ASN A 50 -8.22 4.19 28.51
N PHE A 51 -7.22 4.72 27.82
CA PHE A 51 -5.84 4.79 28.29
C PHE A 51 -5.62 5.78 29.46
N ASP A 52 -6.59 6.65 29.76
CA ASP A 52 -6.45 7.65 30.83
C ASP A 52 -6.77 7.08 32.21
N ASN A 53 -7.59 6.04 32.29
CA ASN A 53 -8.06 5.49 33.56
C ASN A 53 -7.00 4.63 34.27
N ASP A 54 -6.32 3.73 33.53
CA ASP A 54 -5.23 2.89 34.02
C ASP A 54 -4.12 2.73 32.98
N PRO A 55 -3.33 3.77 32.69
CA PRO A 55 -2.28 3.66 31.71
C PRO A 55 -1.23 2.61 32.05
N LYS A 56 -0.94 2.40 33.34
CA LYS A 56 0.08 1.41 33.75
C LYS A 56 -0.36 -0.02 33.50
N GLY A 57 -1.59 -0.36 33.84
CA GLY A 57 -2.17 -1.69 33.61
C GLY A 57 -2.28 -2.00 32.10
N ILE A 58 -2.87 -1.08 31.34
CA ILE A 58 -3.03 -1.25 29.89
C ILE A 58 -1.67 -1.37 29.19
N TYR A 59 -0.69 -0.52 29.51
CA TYR A 59 0.64 -0.57 28.92
C TYR A 59 1.33 -1.92 29.20
N ALA A 60 1.30 -2.37 30.45
CA ALA A 60 1.92 -3.63 30.85
C ALA A 60 1.28 -4.83 30.14
N GLU A 61 -0.03 -4.86 30.07
CA GLU A 61 -0.78 -5.96 29.43
C GLU A 61 -0.54 -6.01 27.92
N VAL A 62 -0.60 -4.87 27.23
CA VAL A 62 -0.34 -4.85 25.78
C VAL A 62 1.11 -5.26 25.47
N LEU A 63 2.09 -4.80 26.28
CA LEU A 63 3.47 -5.24 26.14
C LEU A 63 3.61 -6.76 26.36
N ARG A 64 2.91 -7.31 27.35
CA ARG A 64 2.87 -8.75 27.62
C ARG A 64 2.34 -9.52 26.41
N ILE A 65 1.24 -9.04 25.81
CA ILE A 65 0.63 -9.67 24.61
C ILE A 65 1.61 -9.65 23.44
N VAL A 66 2.21 -8.49 23.14
CA VAL A 66 3.18 -8.39 22.05
C VAL A 66 4.37 -9.33 22.28
N ARG A 67 4.95 -9.35 23.48
CA ARG A 67 6.06 -10.26 23.83
C ARG A 67 5.68 -11.73 23.77
N LEU A 68 4.45 -12.09 24.14
CA LEU A 68 3.93 -13.46 23.98
C LEU A 68 4.01 -13.91 22.52
N TRP A 69 3.50 -13.09 21.59
CA TRP A 69 3.52 -13.42 20.17
C TRP A 69 4.92 -13.38 19.56
N VAL A 70 5.77 -12.45 20.00
CA VAL A 70 7.19 -12.44 19.63
C VAL A 70 7.88 -13.74 20.10
N GLY A 71 7.58 -14.21 21.31
CA GLY A 71 8.06 -15.49 21.83
C GLY A 71 7.59 -16.70 21.01
N HIS A 72 6.45 -16.61 20.32
CA HIS A 72 5.96 -17.59 19.36
C HIS A 72 6.52 -17.40 17.93
N GLY A 73 7.42 -16.45 17.72
CA GLY A 73 8.08 -16.21 16.43
C GLY A 73 7.42 -15.17 15.53
N VAL A 74 6.37 -14.49 15.99
CA VAL A 74 5.77 -13.38 15.24
C VAL A 74 6.69 -12.16 15.27
N LYS A 75 7.04 -11.65 14.09
CA LYS A 75 7.94 -10.51 13.92
C LYS A 75 7.24 -9.25 13.38
N ILE A 76 6.03 -9.37 12.90
CA ILE A 76 5.30 -8.28 12.23
C ILE A 76 3.93 -8.11 12.88
N PHE A 77 3.60 -6.88 13.25
CA PHE A 77 2.27 -6.52 13.77
C PHE A 77 1.64 -5.46 12.87
N ARG A 78 0.49 -5.78 12.29
CA ARG A 78 -0.37 -4.79 11.65
C ARG A 78 -1.23 -4.16 12.72
N VAL A 79 -1.05 -2.87 12.96
CA VAL A 79 -1.75 -2.15 14.02
C VAL A 79 -3.00 -1.48 13.44
N ASP A 80 -4.14 -1.90 13.97
CA ASP A 80 -5.45 -1.39 13.59
C ASP A 80 -5.69 0.00 14.18
N ASN A 81 -5.98 0.97 13.31
CA ASN A 81 -6.34 2.33 13.67
C ASN A 81 -5.48 2.94 14.81
N PRO A 82 -4.13 2.98 14.70
CA PRO A 82 -3.26 3.49 15.77
C PRO A 82 -3.53 4.97 16.09
N HIS A 83 -4.04 5.74 15.15
CA HIS A 83 -4.38 7.16 15.34
C HIS A 83 -5.52 7.42 16.34
N THR A 84 -6.25 6.38 16.73
CA THR A 84 -7.33 6.44 17.73
C THR A 84 -6.84 6.17 19.16
N LYS A 85 -5.56 5.91 19.35
CA LYS A 85 -4.91 5.64 20.64
C LYS A 85 -3.82 6.69 20.90
N PRO A 86 -3.40 6.88 22.16
CA PRO A 86 -2.41 7.92 22.48
C PRO A 86 -1.04 7.70 21.80
N LEU A 87 -0.48 8.75 21.21
CA LEU A 87 0.82 8.70 20.55
C LEU A 87 1.98 8.31 21.47
N ASN A 88 1.95 8.79 22.72
CA ASN A 88 2.94 8.45 23.74
C ASN A 88 2.91 6.96 24.10
N PHE A 89 1.74 6.33 24.07
CA PHE A 89 1.61 4.89 24.24
C PHE A 89 2.36 4.14 23.13
N TRP A 90 2.09 4.48 21.85
CA TRP A 90 2.76 3.82 20.72
C TRP A 90 4.27 4.05 20.74
N HIS A 91 4.70 5.27 20.99
CA HIS A 91 6.12 5.57 21.12
C HIS A 91 6.77 4.68 22.19
N TRP A 92 6.18 4.62 23.38
CA TRP A 92 6.68 3.79 24.46
C TRP A 92 6.69 2.29 24.10
N LEU A 93 5.56 1.75 23.59
CA LEU A 93 5.44 0.32 23.27
C LEU A 93 6.46 -0.13 22.22
N ILE A 94 6.56 0.62 21.12
CA ILE A 94 7.47 0.29 20.02
C ILE A 94 8.92 0.27 20.52
N TRP A 95 9.33 1.29 21.25
CA TRP A 95 10.70 1.37 21.76
C TRP A 95 10.97 0.34 22.86
N GLU A 96 9.99 0.00 23.68
CA GLU A 96 10.12 -1.02 24.72
C GLU A 96 10.31 -2.41 24.12
N VAL A 97 9.59 -2.73 23.05
CA VAL A 97 9.76 -3.98 22.30
C VAL A 97 11.12 -4.00 21.60
N LYS A 98 11.50 -2.91 20.95
CA LYS A 98 12.77 -2.84 20.19
C LYS A 98 14.03 -2.87 21.05
N LYS A 99 13.96 -2.68 22.37
CA LYS A 99 15.10 -2.89 23.28
C LYS A 99 15.58 -4.33 23.31
N THR A 100 14.68 -5.28 23.16
CA THR A 100 14.98 -6.72 23.19
C THR A 100 14.87 -7.37 21.82
N ASP A 101 13.96 -6.87 20.97
CA ASP A 101 13.60 -7.44 19.68
C ASP A 101 13.61 -6.35 18.59
N PRO A 102 14.80 -5.86 18.18
CA PRO A 102 14.94 -4.70 17.29
C PRO A 102 14.41 -4.95 15.86
N ASP A 103 14.28 -6.20 15.46
CA ASP A 103 13.78 -6.64 14.16
C ASP A 103 12.24 -6.75 14.08
N VAL A 104 11.53 -6.55 15.19
CA VAL A 104 10.06 -6.50 15.17
C VAL A 104 9.56 -5.28 14.40
N VAL A 105 8.61 -5.51 13.51
CA VAL A 105 8.04 -4.53 12.60
C VAL A 105 6.62 -4.15 13.03
N PHE A 106 6.33 -2.85 13.10
CA PHE A 106 4.97 -2.34 13.34
C PHE A 106 4.49 -1.60 12.09
N LEU A 107 3.36 -2.05 11.54
CA LEU A 107 2.70 -1.47 10.36
C LEU A 107 1.51 -0.63 10.83
N ALA A 108 1.49 0.65 10.51
CA ALA A 108 0.38 1.54 10.87
C ALA A 108 -0.73 1.49 9.80
N GLU A 109 -1.85 0.89 10.14
CA GLU A 109 -3.07 1.03 9.36
C GLU A 109 -3.83 2.26 9.88
N ALA A 110 -3.55 3.41 9.27
CA ALA A 110 -4.07 4.68 9.75
C ALA A 110 -4.43 5.61 8.57
N PHE A 111 -5.71 5.64 8.23
CA PHE A 111 -6.24 6.58 7.25
C PHE A 111 -6.75 7.83 7.97
N THR A 112 -5.86 8.78 8.17
CA THR A 112 -6.07 9.97 8.97
C THR A 112 -5.41 11.19 8.34
N ARG A 113 -5.47 12.34 9.02
CA ARG A 113 -4.86 13.59 8.52
C ARG A 113 -3.34 13.41 8.31
N PRO A 114 -2.74 14.04 7.27
CA PRO A 114 -1.32 13.89 6.97
C PRO A 114 -0.41 14.10 8.17
N ALA A 115 -0.64 15.14 8.98
CA ALA A 115 0.15 15.42 10.17
C ALA A 115 0.19 14.23 11.16
N MET A 116 -0.92 13.53 11.34
CA MET A 116 -0.99 12.35 12.21
C MET A 116 -0.26 11.16 11.60
N MET A 117 -0.41 10.91 10.29
CA MET A 117 0.30 9.84 9.58
C MET A 117 1.82 10.03 9.68
N HIS A 118 2.29 11.24 9.43
CA HIS A 118 3.71 11.58 9.57
C HIS A 118 4.20 11.43 11.02
N THR A 119 3.36 11.80 12.00
CA THR A 119 3.72 11.63 13.41
C THR A 119 3.86 10.17 13.79
N LEU A 120 2.93 9.31 13.38
CA LEU A 120 3.03 7.86 13.61
C LEU A 120 4.34 7.29 13.04
N ALA A 121 4.71 7.67 11.82
CA ALA A 121 5.98 7.25 11.23
C ALA A 121 7.19 7.72 12.06
N LYS A 122 7.18 8.98 12.54
CA LYS A 122 8.28 9.57 13.35
C LYS A 122 8.44 8.94 14.73
N ILE A 123 7.36 8.47 15.34
CA ILE A 123 7.43 7.87 16.69
C ILE A 123 7.85 6.40 16.67
N GLY A 124 8.03 5.79 15.47
CA GLY A 124 8.67 4.48 15.38
C GLY A 124 7.91 3.41 14.60
N PHE A 125 6.72 3.70 14.05
CA PHE A 125 6.09 2.77 13.13
C PHE A 125 7.01 2.53 11.94
N THR A 126 7.24 1.26 11.63
CA THR A 126 8.23 0.85 10.63
C THR A 126 7.74 1.10 9.22
N GLN A 127 6.44 0.96 8.99
CA GLN A 127 5.80 1.14 7.70
C GLN A 127 4.39 1.70 7.91
N SER A 128 3.89 2.45 6.94
CA SER A 128 2.56 3.05 6.96
C SER A 128 1.73 2.62 5.76
N TYR A 129 0.48 2.27 5.99
CA TYR A 129 -0.54 2.26 4.94
C TYR A 129 -0.70 3.69 4.41
N THR A 130 -1.17 3.84 3.19
CA THR A 130 -1.14 5.12 2.50
C THR A 130 -2.45 5.41 1.76
N TYR A 131 -2.66 6.68 1.42
CA TYR A 131 -3.78 7.12 0.58
C TYR A 131 -3.64 6.76 -0.90
N PHE A 132 -2.63 5.99 -1.30
CA PHE A 132 -2.45 5.53 -2.67
C PHE A 132 -3.75 4.93 -3.25
N THR A 133 -4.50 4.16 -2.47
CA THR A 133 -5.75 3.50 -2.92
C THR A 133 -6.74 4.48 -3.53
N TRP A 134 -6.82 5.72 -3.00
CA TRP A 134 -7.74 6.76 -3.47
C TRP A 134 -7.11 7.79 -4.42
N ARG A 135 -5.82 7.68 -4.72
CA ARG A 135 -5.15 8.54 -5.69
C ARG A 135 -5.22 7.89 -7.06
N THR A 136 -6.01 8.46 -7.98
CA THR A 136 -6.26 7.88 -9.31
C THR A 136 -5.93 8.83 -10.45
N ALA A 137 -6.07 10.14 -10.26
CA ALA A 137 -5.70 11.14 -11.25
C ALA A 137 -4.18 11.35 -11.28
N LYS A 138 -3.64 11.74 -12.44
CA LYS A 138 -2.22 12.01 -12.65
C LYS A 138 -1.65 12.95 -11.60
N TRP A 139 -2.28 14.12 -11.45
CA TRP A 139 -1.82 15.15 -10.51
C TRP A 139 -1.81 14.66 -9.06
N GLU A 140 -2.80 13.85 -8.66
CA GLU A 140 -2.86 13.27 -7.32
C GLU A 140 -1.71 12.29 -7.06
N LEU A 141 -1.41 11.43 -8.04
CA LEU A 141 -0.32 10.46 -7.96
C LEU A 141 1.04 11.16 -7.90
N GLU A 142 1.22 12.21 -8.71
CA GLU A 142 2.44 12.99 -8.73
C GLU A 142 2.65 13.78 -7.43
N GLU A 143 1.63 14.50 -6.95
CA GLU A 143 1.70 15.25 -5.69
C GLU A 143 2.01 14.30 -4.53
N TYR A 144 1.26 13.22 -4.42
CA TYR A 144 1.43 12.25 -3.35
C TYR A 144 2.78 11.53 -3.41
N GLY A 145 3.22 11.17 -4.61
CA GLY A 145 4.55 10.59 -4.79
C GLY A 145 5.67 11.54 -4.35
N ARG A 146 5.59 12.83 -4.68
CA ARG A 146 6.56 13.84 -4.23
C ARG A 146 6.52 14.05 -2.72
N GLU A 147 5.34 14.06 -2.09
CA GLU A 147 5.17 14.12 -0.63
C GLU A 147 5.91 12.96 0.05
N LEU A 148 5.70 11.74 -0.43
CA LEU A 148 6.32 10.54 0.13
C LEU A 148 7.83 10.50 -0.07
N VAL A 149 8.34 10.97 -1.22
CA VAL A 149 9.78 11.12 -1.46
C VAL A 149 10.39 12.11 -0.46
N ALA A 150 9.74 13.24 -0.21
CA ALA A 150 10.20 14.23 0.77
C ALA A 150 10.18 13.69 2.21
N ALA A 151 9.33 12.71 2.51
CA ALA A 151 9.21 12.06 3.81
C ALA A 151 10.05 10.78 3.97
N ALA A 152 10.80 10.37 2.95
CA ALA A 152 11.49 9.09 2.89
C ALA A 152 12.53 8.84 4.00
N ASP A 153 12.94 9.90 4.73
CA ASP A 153 13.87 9.78 5.86
C ASP A 153 13.26 9.06 7.06
N TYR A 154 11.95 9.18 7.25
CA TYR A 154 11.26 8.66 8.43
C TYR A 154 10.00 7.85 8.09
N MET A 155 9.48 7.92 6.86
CA MET A 155 8.24 7.25 6.46
C MET A 155 8.50 6.24 5.35
N ARG A 156 8.05 5.00 5.56
CA ARG A 156 8.09 3.92 4.56
C ARG A 156 6.66 3.59 4.16
N PRO A 157 6.24 4.02 2.95
CA PRO A 157 4.89 3.75 2.48
C PRO A 157 4.71 2.31 2.02
N ASN A 158 3.52 1.78 2.25
CA ASN A 158 3.04 0.57 1.59
C ASN A 158 1.85 0.94 0.68
N PHE A 159 1.96 0.60 -0.61
CA PHE A 159 0.91 0.87 -1.58
C PHE A 159 0.00 -0.35 -1.71
N PHE A 160 -1.14 -0.32 -1.02
CA PHE A 160 -2.17 -1.34 -1.20
C PHE A 160 -3.02 -1.03 -2.43
N VAL A 161 -3.14 -2.01 -3.34
CA VAL A 161 -4.07 -1.92 -4.47
C VAL A 161 -5.51 -2.08 -4.00
N ASN A 162 -5.72 -2.89 -2.96
CA ASN A 162 -6.96 -3.13 -2.25
C ASN A 162 -6.67 -3.64 -0.83
N THR A 163 -7.65 -3.60 0.05
CA THR A 163 -7.59 -4.20 1.39
C THR A 163 -8.88 -4.98 1.67
N PRO A 164 -9.00 -5.76 2.75
CA PRO A 164 -10.27 -6.38 3.12
C PRO A 164 -11.42 -5.38 3.31
N ASP A 165 -11.09 -4.12 3.62
CA ASP A 165 -12.04 -3.05 3.89
C ASP A 165 -12.23 -2.06 2.74
N ILE A 166 -11.35 -2.11 1.72
CA ILE A 166 -11.28 -1.07 0.70
C ILE A 166 -11.21 -1.66 -0.69
N LEU A 167 -12.34 -1.61 -1.38
CA LEU A 167 -12.48 -1.82 -2.81
C LEU A 167 -12.84 -0.49 -3.46
N HIS A 168 -11.84 0.27 -3.90
CA HIS A 168 -12.05 1.58 -4.51
C HIS A 168 -12.89 1.50 -5.79
N ALA A 169 -13.71 2.53 -6.05
CA ALA A 169 -14.62 2.60 -7.19
C ALA A 169 -13.92 2.34 -8.55
N SER A 170 -12.65 2.75 -8.70
CA SER A 170 -11.89 2.46 -9.92
C SER A 170 -11.74 0.97 -10.21
N LEU A 171 -11.58 0.13 -9.20
CA LEU A 171 -11.55 -1.33 -9.34
C LEU A 171 -12.94 -1.93 -9.54
N GLN A 172 -13.97 -1.34 -8.90
CA GLN A 172 -15.35 -1.80 -9.09
C GLN A 172 -15.81 -1.68 -10.55
N HIS A 173 -15.36 -0.62 -11.25
CA HIS A 173 -15.89 -0.27 -12.58
C HIS A 173 -14.87 -0.39 -13.73
N GLY A 174 -13.57 -0.35 -13.44
CA GLY A 174 -12.52 -0.27 -14.47
C GLY A 174 -12.14 -1.61 -15.13
N GLY A 175 -12.69 -2.73 -14.63
CA GLY A 175 -12.44 -4.07 -15.17
C GLY A 175 -10.96 -4.50 -15.07
N PRO A 176 -10.59 -5.61 -15.73
CA PRO A 176 -9.22 -6.15 -15.70
C PRO A 176 -8.10 -5.17 -16.06
N PRO A 177 -8.29 -4.20 -17.00
CA PRO A 177 -7.27 -3.19 -17.26
C PRO A 177 -6.92 -2.34 -16.02
N MET A 178 -7.92 -1.92 -15.23
CA MET A 178 -7.67 -1.13 -14.02
C MET A 178 -6.88 -1.91 -12.97
N PHE A 179 -7.13 -3.22 -12.82
CA PHE A 179 -6.33 -4.07 -11.93
C PHE A 179 -4.86 -4.10 -12.35
N ARG A 180 -4.55 -4.21 -13.65
CA ARG A 180 -3.17 -4.12 -14.14
C ARG A 180 -2.56 -2.74 -13.87
N ILE A 181 -3.28 -1.67 -14.19
CA ILE A 181 -2.85 -0.28 -13.96
C ILE A 181 -2.48 -0.07 -12.49
N ARG A 182 -3.38 -0.43 -11.57
CA ARG A 182 -3.14 -0.25 -10.13
C ARG A 182 -1.97 -1.11 -9.62
N ALA A 183 -1.84 -2.34 -10.12
CA ALA A 183 -0.72 -3.21 -9.78
C ALA A 183 0.63 -2.62 -10.22
N VAL A 184 0.74 -2.13 -11.45
CA VAL A 184 1.96 -1.48 -11.98
C VAL A 184 2.32 -0.26 -11.14
N LEU A 185 1.36 0.63 -10.88
CA LEU A 185 1.59 1.83 -10.08
C LEU A 185 2.05 1.47 -8.66
N ALA A 186 1.36 0.56 -7.98
CA ALA A 186 1.69 0.17 -6.62
C ALA A 186 3.07 -0.50 -6.55
N ALA A 187 3.32 -1.45 -7.45
CA ALA A 187 4.54 -2.24 -7.45
C ALA A 187 5.79 -1.42 -7.82
N LEU A 188 5.67 -0.43 -8.72
CA LEU A 188 6.85 0.23 -9.29
C LEU A 188 7.09 1.64 -8.74
N MET A 189 6.08 2.34 -8.22
CA MET A 189 6.28 3.62 -7.55
C MET A 189 6.83 3.46 -6.12
N SER A 190 6.36 2.44 -5.39
CA SER A 190 6.74 2.22 -3.99
C SER A 190 7.66 1.01 -3.81
N PRO A 191 8.62 1.05 -2.86
CA PRO A 191 9.44 -0.10 -2.51
C PRO A 191 8.64 -1.21 -1.80
N SER A 192 7.45 -0.90 -1.28
CA SER A 192 6.55 -1.88 -0.66
C SER A 192 5.13 -1.70 -1.18
N TRP A 193 4.46 -2.80 -1.47
CA TRP A 193 3.08 -2.82 -1.92
C TRP A 193 2.32 -4.02 -1.37
N GLY A 194 1.01 -3.91 -1.32
CA GLY A 194 0.12 -4.92 -0.75
C GLY A 194 -1.03 -5.27 -1.69
N VAL A 195 -1.44 -6.52 -1.60
CA VAL A 195 -2.55 -7.10 -2.37
C VAL A 195 -3.42 -7.91 -1.40
N TYR A 196 -4.72 -7.65 -1.38
CA TYR A 196 -5.67 -8.49 -0.68
C TYR A 196 -6.15 -9.63 -1.60
N SER A 197 -6.28 -10.81 -1.04
CA SER A 197 -6.73 -12.04 -1.73
C SER A 197 -7.98 -11.82 -2.57
N GLY A 198 -7.99 -12.36 -3.79
CA GLY A 198 -9.07 -12.18 -4.76
C GLY A 198 -8.78 -11.09 -5.80
N TYR A 199 -7.81 -10.22 -5.56
CA TYR A 199 -7.31 -9.29 -6.58
C TYR A 199 -6.80 -10.04 -7.82
N GLU A 200 -6.13 -11.15 -7.61
CA GLU A 200 -5.60 -12.04 -8.64
C GLU A 200 -6.71 -12.63 -9.53
N LEU A 201 -7.95 -12.62 -9.05
CA LEU A 201 -9.13 -13.12 -9.75
C LEU A 201 -10.07 -12.00 -10.22
N PHE A 202 -9.61 -10.76 -10.16
CA PHE A 202 -10.39 -9.57 -10.50
C PHE A 202 -11.69 -9.44 -9.69
N GLU A 203 -11.68 -9.83 -8.43
CA GLU A 203 -12.84 -9.65 -7.55
C GLU A 203 -13.12 -8.16 -7.37
N HIS A 204 -14.32 -7.71 -7.75
CA HIS A 204 -14.65 -6.29 -7.86
C HIS A 204 -16.05 -5.94 -7.37
N LEU A 205 -16.77 -6.89 -6.77
CA LEU A 205 -18.14 -6.65 -6.34
C LEU A 205 -18.18 -6.08 -4.93
N PRO A 206 -18.76 -4.89 -4.74
CA PRO A 206 -18.98 -4.34 -3.41
C PRO A 206 -20.19 -5.00 -2.74
N VAL A 207 -20.26 -4.94 -1.40
CA VAL A 207 -21.40 -5.45 -0.62
C VAL A 207 -22.73 -4.77 -0.99
N ARG A 208 -22.67 -3.53 -1.46
CA ARG A 208 -23.77 -2.72 -1.97
C ARG A 208 -23.24 -1.56 -2.79
N GLU A 209 -24.06 -0.98 -3.63
CA GLU A 209 -23.71 0.23 -4.39
C GLU A 209 -23.23 1.36 -3.47
N GLY A 210 -22.14 2.02 -3.86
CA GLY A 210 -21.51 3.10 -3.10
C GLY A 210 -20.69 2.65 -1.88
N SER A 211 -20.59 1.35 -1.62
CA SER A 211 -19.70 0.81 -0.59
C SER A 211 -18.31 0.50 -1.17
N GLU A 212 -17.28 0.67 -0.36
CA GLU A 212 -15.94 0.17 -0.64
C GLU A 212 -15.66 -1.20 0.01
N GLU A 213 -16.60 -1.78 0.72
CA GLU A 213 -16.45 -3.11 1.31
C GLU A 213 -16.75 -4.19 0.29
N TYR A 214 -15.90 -5.23 0.26
CA TYR A 214 -16.10 -6.38 -0.61
C TYR A 214 -17.34 -7.19 -0.26
N LEU A 215 -18.08 -7.65 -1.28
CA LEU A 215 -19.06 -8.71 -1.12
C LEU A 215 -18.34 -9.99 -0.70
N ASP A 216 -18.82 -10.64 0.37
CA ASP A 216 -18.24 -11.87 0.93
C ASP A 216 -16.73 -11.71 1.26
N SER A 217 -16.36 -10.62 1.92
CA SER A 217 -15.01 -10.45 2.46
C SER A 217 -14.70 -11.53 3.50
N GLU A 218 -13.41 -11.93 3.62
CA GLU A 218 -13.01 -13.00 4.56
C GLU A 218 -12.97 -12.57 6.03
N LYS A 219 -13.66 -11.51 6.40
CA LYS A 219 -13.73 -11.04 7.79
C LYS A 219 -14.36 -12.06 8.75
N TYR A 220 -15.35 -12.82 8.26
CA TYR A 220 -16.15 -13.71 9.10
C TYR A 220 -16.24 -15.15 8.57
N GLN A 221 -15.73 -15.42 7.38
CA GLN A 221 -15.83 -16.71 6.73
C GLN A 221 -14.67 -16.99 5.79
N LEU A 222 -14.33 -18.27 5.64
CA LEU A 222 -13.37 -18.69 4.63
C LEU A 222 -14.01 -18.58 3.24
N ARG A 223 -13.25 -18.04 2.30
CA ARG A 223 -13.63 -17.95 0.89
C ARG A 223 -12.69 -18.80 0.05
N PRO A 224 -13.07 -20.02 -0.31
CA PRO A 224 -12.24 -20.88 -1.15
C PRO A 224 -12.14 -20.30 -2.57
N ARG A 225 -10.92 -20.27 -3.12
CA ARG A 225 -10.62 -19.82 -4.48
C ARG A 225 -9.76 -20.86 -5.17
N ASP A 226 -10.16 -21.29 -6.38
CA ASP A 226 -9.37 -22.18 -7.22
C ASP A 226 -8.40 -21.37 -8.11
N TYR A 227 -7.31 -20.92 -7.50
CA TYR A 227 -6.28 -20.14 -8.20
C TYR A 227 -5.63 -20.91 -9.34
N ASP A 228 -5.34 -22.20 -9.16
CA ASP A 228 -4.72 -23.03 -10.18
C ASP A 228 -5.61 -23.19 -11.40
N ARG A 229 -6.89 -23.39 -11.20
CA ARG A 229 -7.85 -23.44 -12.30
C ARG A 229 -7.91 -22.10 -13.03
N ALA A 230 -8.01 -21.00 -12.30
CA ALA A 230 -8.06 -19.65 -12.89
C ALA A 230 -6.81 -19.35 -13.73
N ILE A 231 -5.62 -19.76 -13.27
CA ILE A 231 -4.36 -19.63 -14.01
C ILE A 231 -4.41 -20.45 -15.30
N ARG A 232 -4.79 -21.73 -15.22
CA ARG A 232 -4.89 -22.61 -16.40
C ARG A 232 -5.88 -22.10 -17.45
N GLU A 233 -6.94 -21.45 -17.02
CA GLU A 233 -8.00 -20.90 -17.90
C GLU A 233 -7.68 -19.46 -18.37
N GLY A 234 -6.53 -18.89 -18.01
CA GLY A 234 -6.16 -17.52 -18.40
C GLY A 234 -6.99 -16.42 -17.75
N ARG A 235 -7.67 -16.73 -16.63
CA ARG A 235 -8.56 -15.82 -15.88
C ARG A 235 -7.93 -15.31 -14.59
N SER A 236 -6.61 -15.38 -14.48
CA SER A 236 -5.88 -14.93 -13.28
C SER A 236 -4.85 -13.87 -13.62
N LEU A 237 -4.78 -12.84 -12.79
CA LEU A 237 -3.74 -11.82 -12.80
C LEU A 237 -2.44 -12.30 -12.12
N ALA A 238 -2.44 -13.43 -11.41
CA ALA A 238 -1.29 -13.89 -10.64
C ALA A 238 0.02 -13.98 -11.44
N PRO A 239 0.04 -14.45 -12.72
CA PRO A 239 1.27 -14.43 -13.52
C PRO A 239 1.81 -13.01 -13.78
N TYR A 240 0.92 -12.03 -13.94
CA TYR A 240 1.28 -10.61 -14.13
C TYR A 240 1.89 -10.02 -12.84
N LEU A 241 1.27 -10.27 -11.69
CA LEU A 241 1.79 -9.85 -10.38
C LEU A 241 3.15 -10.50 -10.10
N ALA A 242 3.31 -11.78 -10.44
CA ALA A 242 4.57 -12.49 -10.32
C ALA A 242 5.66 -11.86 -11.21
N HIS A 243 5.30 -11.42 -12.43
CA HIS A 243 6.22 -10.72 -13.32
C HIS A 243 6.67 -9.38 -12.71
N LEU A 244 5.74 -8.55 -12.24
CA LEU A 244 6.07 -7.30 -11.53
C LEU A 244 7.00 -7.53 -10.34
N ASN A 245 6.77 -8.57 -9.55
CA ASN A 245 7.65 -8.91 -8.43
C ASN A 245 9.03 -9.37 -8.89
N ARG A 246 9.14 -10.10 -10.00
CA ARG A 246 10.47 -10.43 -10.59
C ARG A 246 11.24 -9.18 -11.02
N LEU A 247 10.57 -8.22 -11.68
CA LEU A 247 11.19 -6.94 -12.07
C LEU A 247 11.69 -6.19 -10.83
N ARG A 248 10.87 -6.07 -9.79
CA ARG A 248 11.27 -5.42 -8.54
C ARG A 248 12.50 -6.05 -7.89
N ASN A 249 12.61 -7.39 -7.95
CA ASN A 249 13.74 -8.10 -7.37
C ASN A 249 15.00 -8.00 -8.25
N ALA A 250 14.84 -7.88 -9.57
CA ALA A 250 15.94 -7.77 -10.51
C ALA A 250 16.56 -6.36 -10.56
N HIS A 251 15.77 -5.33 -10.25
CA HIS A 251 16.17 -3.92 -10.40
C HIS A 251 16.29 -3.20 -9.05
N PRO A 252 17.53 -2.94 -8.56
CA PRO A 252 17.78 -2.15 -7.35
C PRO A 252 17.09 -0.79 -7.37
N ALA A 253 16.99 -0.15 -8.53
CA ALA A 253 16.28 1.11 -8.70
C ALA A 253 14.83 1.05 -8.20
N LEU A 254 14.13 -0.08 -8.36
CA LEU A 254 12.74 -0.26 -7.95
C LEU A 254 12.57 -0.50 -6.44
N GLN A 255 13.65 -0.77 -5.72
CA GLN A 255 13.64 -1.08 -4.29
C GLN A 255 13.79 0.15 -3.39
N GLN A 256 13.90 1.34 -3.98
CA GLN A 256 14.07 2.61 -3.29
C GLN A 256 12.84 3.51 -3.46
N LEU A 257 12.67 4.49 -2.56
CA LEU A 257 11.62 5.51 -2.67
C LEU A 257 12.20 6.86 -3.12
N ARG A 258 13.36 7.25 -2.60
CA ARG A 258 13.97 8.58 -2.79
C ARG A 258 14.28 8.90 -4.25
N ASN A 259 14.48 7.89 -5.06
CA ASN A 259 14.84 7.96 -6.47
C ASN A 259 13.65 8.07 -7.42
N LEU A 260 12.41 8.14 -6.91
CA LEU A 260 11.22 8.35 -7.74
C LEU A 260 11.23 9.77 -8.32
N ARG A 261 11.17 9.86 -9.66
CA ARG A 261 11.10 11.11 -10.42
C ARG A 261 9.98 11.04 -11.44
N PHE A 262 9.15 12.07 -11.48
CA PHE A 262 8.08 12.20 -12.48
C PHE A 262 8.58 12.98 -13.69
N HIS A 263 8.11 12.57 -14.86
CA HIS A 263 8.42 13.20 -16.15
C HIS A 263 7.15 13.77 -16.78
N HIS A 264 7.33 14.78 -17.61
CA HIS A 264 6.19 15.38 -18.32
C HIS A 264 5.67 14.44 -19.41
N VAL A 265 4.35 14.36 -19.53
CA VAL A 265 3.62 13.75 -20.65
C VAL A 265 2.46 14.69 -21.00
N ASP A 266 2.25 14.98 -22.28
CA ASP A 266 1.23 15.89 -22.79
C ASP A 266 -0.21 15.32 -22.78
N ASN A 267 -0.44 14.23 -22.07
CA ASN A 267 -1.73 13.58 -21.89
C ASN A 267 -2.00 13.33 -20.40
N GLU A 268 -3.13 13.82 -19.90
CA GLU A 268 -3.52 13.67 -18.49
C GLU A 268 -3.88 12.22 -18.09
N ASN A 269 -4.13 11.36 -19.05
CA ASN A 269 -4.37 9.93 -18.86
C ASN A 269 -3.10 9.07 -19.01
N LEU A 270 -1.93 9.69 -19.08
CA LEU A 270 -0.63 9.03 -19.06
C LEU A 270 0.21 9.56 -17.91
N LEU A 271 0.78 8.69 -17.12
CA LEU A 271 1.76 9.02 -16.08
C LEU A 271 3.12 8.45 -16.48
N ALA A 272 4.17 9.30 -16.43
CA ALA A 272 5.54 8.87 -16.65
C ALA A 272 6.39 9.13 -15.42
N PHE A 273 7.17 8.15 -14.99
CA PHE A 273 8.13 8.30 -13.92
C PHE A 273 9.36 7.42 -14.16
N SER A 274 10.44 7.73 -13.47
CA SER A 274 11.63 6.89 -13.46
C SER A 274 12.15 6.67 -12.06
N LYS A 275 12.98 5.65 -11.93
CA LYS A 275 13.80 5.35 -10.76
C LYS A 275 15.18 4.97 -11.23
N ARG A 276 16.20 5.52 -10.59
CA ARG A 276 17.62 5.23 -10.86
C ARG A 276 18.31 4.90 -9.55
N ASP A 277 19.06 3.84 -9.56
CA ASP A 277 20.02 3.52 -8.51
C ASP A 277 21.39 4.06 -8.89
N ASP A 278 21.89 5.05 -8.13
CA ASP A 278 23.13 5.74 -8.44
C ASP A 278 24.38 4.86 -8.21
N GLU A 279 24.28 3.84 -7.34
CA GLU A 279 25.39 2.94 -7.06
C GLU A 279 25.64 1.95 -8.21
N THR A 280 24.60 1.34 -8.73
CA THR A 280 24.67 0.36 -9.83
C THR A 280 24.48 0.99 -11.19
N GLY A 281 23.85 2.18 -11.23
CA GLY A 281 23.41 2.84 -12.44
C GLY A 281 22.17 2.21 -13.07
N ASP A 282 21.55 1.21 -12.42
CA ASP A 282 20.29 0.62 -12.86
C ASP A 282 19.22 1.71 -13.00
N THR A 283 18.54 1.75 -14.14
CA THR A 283 17.59 2.80 -14.45
C THR A 283 16.36 2.21 -15.13
N VAL A 284 15.19 2.47 -14.53
CA VAL A 284 13.89 2.01 -15.02
C VAL A 284 13.00 3.23 -15.27
N ILE A 285 12.42 3.31 -16.47
CA ILE A 285 11.44 4.33 -16.85
C ILE A 285 10.10 3.62 -17.01
N VAL A 286 9.05 4.16 -16.41
CA VAL A 286 7.71 3.59 -16.47
C VAL A 286 6.74 4.60 -17.06
N VAL A 287 5.95 4.18 -18.03
CA VAL A 287 4.81 4.96 -18.57
C VAL A 287 3.56 4.14 -18.42
N VAL A 288 2.53 4.68 -17.76
CA VAL A 288 1.29 3.96 -17.45
C VAL A 288 0.08 4.73 -17.97
N ALA A 289 -0.83 4.02 -18.65
CA ALA A 289 -2.15 4.55 -18.95
C ALA A 289 -3.00 4.55 -17.68
N LEU A 290 -3.63 5.67 -17.35
CA LEU A 290 -4.51 5.80 -16.17
C LEU A 290 -5.98 5.55 -16.50
N ASN A 291 -6.34 5.65 -17.78
CA ASN A 291 -7.69 5.37 -18.27
C ASN A 291 -7.81 3.90 -18.71
N PRO A 292 -8.67 3.08 -18.08
CA PRO A 292 -8.79 1.66 -18.41
C PRO A 292 -9.65 1.37 -19.64
N TYR A 293 -10.32 2.38 -20.23
CA TYR A 293 -11.38 2.18 -21.23
C TYR A 293 -10.93 2.39 -22.67
N SER A 294 -9.88 3.16 -22.89
CA SER A 294 -9.46 3.55 -24.24
C SER A 294 -7.95 3.68 -24.37
N VAL A 295 -7.48 3.49 -25.61
CA VAL A 295 -6.10 3.71 -26.01
C VAL A 295 -5.67 5.13 -25.64
N GLN A 296 -4.50 5.24 -25.02
CA GLN A 296 -3.86 6.51 -24.69
C GLN A 296 -2.58 6.69 -25.50
N GLN A 297 -2.34 7.90 -25.96
CA GLN A 297 -1.10 8.26 -26.65
C GLN A 297 -0.66 9.66 -26.26
N GLY A 298 0.64 9.90 -26.30
CA GLY A 298 1.20 11.20 -25.96
C GLY A 298 2.71 11.27 -26.20
N ILE A 299 3.24 12.44 -25.95
CA ILE A 299 4.66 12.72 -26.03
C ILE A 299 5.24 12.87 -24.62
N THR A 300 6.22 12.04 -24.29
CA THR A 300 6.98 12.17 -23.03
C THR A 300 8.13 13.16 -23.22
N SER A 301 8.40 13.95 -22.16
CA SER A 301 9.62 14.77 -22.05
C SER A 301 10.36 14.36 -20.78
N LEU A 302 11.48 13.66 -20.95
CA LEU A 302 12.24 13.10 -19.84
C LEU A 302 13.19 14.15 -19.24
N ASP A 303 13.33 14.10 -17.93
CA ASP A 303 14.43 14.76 -17.20
C ASP A 303 15.68 13.87 -17.35
N MET A 304 16.49 14.13 -18.38
CA MET A 304 17.66 13.32 -18.74
C MET A 304 18.72 13.29 -17.62
N PRO A 305 19.04 14.41 -16.94
CA PRO A 305 19.93 14.39 -15.78
C PRO A 305 19.45 13.45 -14.65
N ALA A 306 18.14 13.36 -14.40
CA ALA A 306 17.61 12.41 -13.41
C ALA A 306 17.84 10.95 -13.78
N LEU A 307 18.08 10.65 -15.06
CA LEU A 307 18.46 9.35 -15.58
C LEU A 307 20.00 9.14 -15.63
N GLY A 308 20.79 10.16 -15.23
CA GLY A 308 22.24 10.15 -15.30
C GLY A 308 22.78 10.32 -16.70
N LEU A 309 22.07 11.06 -17.57
CA LEU A 309 22.37 11.33 -18.97
C LEU A 309 22.42 12.82 -19.25
N ASP A 310 23.13 13.22 -20.31
CA ASP A 310 23.08 14.59 -20.81
C ASP A 310 21.81 14.81 -21.65
N TRP A 311 21.36 16.09 -21.77
CA TRP A 311 20.08 16.44 -22.42
C TRP A 311 19.94 15.96 -23.87
N ASN A 312 21.05 15.80 -24.59
CA ASN A 312 21.08 15.38 -25.99
C ASN A 312 21.40 13.90 -26.18
N ASP A 313 21.61 13.18 -25.07
CA ASP A 313 21.93 11.75 -25.14
C ASP A 313 20.78 10.93 -25.71
N ARG A 314 21.18 9.82 -26.33
CA ARG A 314 20.28 8.73 -26.72
C ARG A 314 20.58 7.51 -25.88
N MET A 315 19.57 6.72 -25.62
CA MET A 315 19.68 5.48 -24.85
C MET A 315 18.88 4.37 -25.52
N VAL A 316 19.35 3.14 -25.38
CA VAL A 316 18.56 1.96 -25.73
C VAL A 316 17.76 1.57 -24.49
N VAL A 317 16.44 1.40 -24.65
CA VAL A 317 15.55 0.93 -23.60
C VAL A 317 14.93 -0.39 -24.03
N HIS A 318 14.82 -1.32 -23.09
CA HIS A 318 14.15 -2.60 -23.26
C HIS A 318 12.81 -2.60 -22.52
N ASP A 319 11.72 -2.92 -23.23
CA ASP A 319 10.39 -3.00 -22.61
C ASP A 319 10.14 -4.38 -22.01
N GLU A 320 10.14 -4.45 -20.70
CA GLU A 320 9.93 -5.68 -19.92
C GLU A 320 8.47 -6.17 -19.95
N MET A 321 7.52 -5.34 -20.37
CA MET A 321 6.09 -5.72 -20.48
C MET A 321 5.72 -6.18 -21.89
N GLY A 322 6.50 -5.83 -22.90
CA GLY A 322 6.20 -6.04 -24.31
C GLY A 322 6.47 -7.44 -24.86
N GLY A 323 6.57 -8.49 -24.04
CA GLY A 323 6.80 -9.86 -24.52
C GLY A 323 8.25 -10.17 -24.94
N GLY A 324 9.21 -9.33 -24.54
CA GLY A 324 10.63 -9.70 -24.49
C GLY A 324 11.47 -9.45 -25.74
N THR A 325 11.01 -8.65 -26.72
CA THR A 325 11.74 -8.47 -27.97
C THR A 325 11.93 -7.03 -28.44
N SER A 326 11.48 -6.05 -27.65
CA SER A 326 11.42 -4.67 -28.17
C SER A 326 12.44 -3.77 -27.47
N ASP A 327 13.58 -3.62 -28.11
CA ASP A 327 14.52 -2.53 -27.82
C ASP A 327 14.10 -1.29 -28.62
N TYR A 328 14.08 -0.15 -27.94
CA TYR A 328 13.79 1.14 -28.56
C TYR A 328 14.94 2.11 -28.33
N GLU A 329 15.17 2.97 -29.30
CA GLU A 329 16.07 4.12 -29.11
C GLU A 329 15.25 5.31 -28.61
N TRP A 330 15.52 5.73 -27.37
CA TRP A 330 14.88 6.86 -26.72
C TRP A 330 15.86 8.01 -26.50
N GLY A 331 15.32 9.23 -26.47
CA GLY A 331 16.02 10.45 -26.07
C GLY A 331 15.16 11.23 -25.08
N GLN A 332 15.36 12.56 -25.06
CA GLN A 332 14.58 13.43 -24.20
C GLN A 332 13.07 13.38 -24.53
N VAL A 333 12.71 13.34 -25.82
CA VAL A 333 11.31 13.41 -26.29
C VAL A 333 10.95 12.13 -27.02
N ASN A 334 9.89 11.45 -26.60
CA ASN A 334 9.50 10.14 -27.13
C ASN A 334 7.98 10.04 -27.27
N PHE A 335 7.52 9.43 -28.37
CA PHE A 335 6.11 9.08 -28.54
C PHE A 335 5.80 7.76 -27.83
N VAL A 336 4.66 7.72 -27.14
CA VAL A 336 4.14 6.53 -26.48
C VAL A 336 2.68 6.30 -26.87
N ARG A 337 2.31 5.03 -26.98
CA ARG A 337 0.93 4.59 -27.21
C ARG A 337 0.67 3.31 -26.43
N LEU A 338 -0.31 3.35 -25.53
CA LEU A 338 -0.70 2.24 -24.68
C LEU A 338 -2.17 1.88 -24.92
N ASP A 339 -2.44 0.59 -25.11
CA ASP A 339 -3.76 0.03 -25.13
C ASP A 339 -4.00 -0.73 -23.81
N PRO A 340 -4.86 -0.21 -22.90
CA PRO A 340 -5.04 -0.82 -21.58
C PRO A 340 -5.64 -2.22 -21.62
N HIS A 341 -6.30 -2.58 -22.72
CA HIS A 341 -6.84 -3.94 -22.91
C HIS A 341 -5.76 -4.95 -23.32
N VAL A 342 -4.65 -4.48 -23.89
CA VAL A 342 -3.49 -5.31 -24.26
C VAL A 342 -2.43 -5.23 -23.16
N GLU A 343 -1.82 -4.05 -23.00
CA GLU A 343 -0.84 -3.74 -21.95
C GLU A 343 -0.96 -2.26 -21.55
N PRO A 344 -1.31 -1.96 -20.29
CA PRO A 344 -1.49 -0.59 -19.83
C PRO A 344 -0.20 0.17 -19.54
N ALA A 345 0.96 -0.51 -19.59
CA ALA A 345 2.22 0.11 -19.19
C ALA A 345 3.39 -0.31 -20.07
N HIS A 346 4.34 0.60 -20.24
CA HIS A 346 5.71 0.30 -20.60
C HIS A 346 6.58 0.32 -19.34
N VAL A 347 7.41 -0.69 -19.15
CA VAL A 347 8.45 -0.76 -18.12
C VAL A 347 9.79 -0.89 -18.84
N LEU A 348 10.45 0.23 -19.00
CA LEU A 348 11.61 0.37 -19.87
C LEU A 348 12.90 0.36 -19.04
N VAL A 349 13.69 -0.69 -19.21
CA VAL A 349 15.01 -0.80 -18.59
C VAL A 349 16.04 -0.19 -19.52
N VAL A 350 16.82 0.78 -19.03
CA VAL A 350 17.90 1.40 -19.79
C VAL A 350 19.05 0.40 -19.93
N ARG A 351 19.38 0.04 -21.16
CA ARG A 351 20.55 -0.78 -21.49
C ARG A 351 21.77 0.11 -21.72
N ARG A 352 22.85 -0.24 -21.09
CA ARG A 352 24.17 0.41 -21.27
C ARG A 352 25.03 -0.36 -22.23
#